data_43c4071da4a45bc661c3b1c36d270eda
#
_entry.id   43c4071da4a45bc661c3b1c36d270eda
#
_cell.length_a   1.000
_cell.length_b   1.000
_cell.length_c   1.000
_cell.angle_alpha   90.00
_cell.angle_beta   90.00
_cell.angle_gamma   90.00
#
_symmetry.space_group_name_H-M   'P 1'
#
loop_
_entity.id
_entity.type
_entity.pdbx_description
1 polymer ?
#
loop_
_entity_poly.entity_id
_entity_poly.type
_entity_poly.pdbx_seq_one_letter_code
_entity_poly.pdbx_strand_id
1 'polypeptide(L)'
;MRKLFLVKILFVTNIIVLSSNSIADDGASIIPVREINEVLLKGLDNIAEGRSVSDIVVRHLNVGEENFGVSVVQRDQVEVRDEILGISHPDLDEIYYIVAGTGTMMTGGDLTDRQSSVSALLGPIDRGMIEGGTLQYVEP
;
A
#
# COMPACT_ATOMS: atom_id res chain seq x y z
N MET A 1 -35.23 18.10 -5.61
CA MET A 1 -35.25 16.64 -5.74
C MET A 1 -34.56 16.22 -7.05
N ARG A 2 -33.30 15.84 -7.01
CA ARG A 2 -32.55 15.31 -8.17
C ARG A 2 -32.73 13.79 -8.21
N LYS A 3 -33.36 13.29 -9.26
CA LYS A 3 -33.53 11.85 -9.48
C LYS A 3 -32.16 11.26 -9.92
N LEU A 4 -31.63 10.39 -9.10
CA LEU A 4 -30.43 9.61 -9.40
C LEU A 4 -30.82 8.47 -10.36
N PHE A 5 -30.29 8.49 -11.58
CA PHE A 5 -30.44 7.38 -12.53
C PHE A 5 -29.38 6.33 -12.21
N LEU A 6 -29.82 5.19 -11.69
CA LEU A 6 -28.96 4.04 -11.44
C LEU A 6 -28.80 3.24 -12.76
N VAL A 7 -27.67 3.39 -13.44
CA VAL A 7 -27.32 2.55 -14.58
C VAL A 7 -26.66 1.27 -14.03
N LYS A 8 -27.40 0.15 -14.07
CA LYS A 8 -26.83 -1.18 -13.82
C LYS A 8 -26.13 -1.63 -15.08
N ILE A 9 -24.80 -1.55 -15.09
CA ILE A 9 -23.96 -2.17 -16.11
C ILE A 9 -23.65 -3.59 -15.64
N LEU A 10 -24.16 -4.59 -16.35
CA LEU A 10 -23.85 -5.99 -16.13
C LEU A 10 -22.47 -6.25 -16.79
N PHE A 11 -21.40 -6.28 -16.00
CA PHE A 11 -20.12 -6.77 -16.47
C PHE A 11 -20.09 -8.30 -16.42
N VAL A 12 -20.11 -8.92 -17.57
CA VAL A 12 -19.72 -10.33 -17.71
C VAL A 12 -18.19 -10.36 -17.67
N THR A 13 -17.63 -10.58 -16.50
CA THR A 13 -16.19 -10.79 -16.33
C THR A 13 -15.84 -12.20 -16.78
N ASN A 14 -15.28 -12.33 -17.97
CA ASN A 14 -14.42 -13.44 -18.27
C ASN A 14 -13.16 -13.28 -17.40
N ILE A 15 -13.09 -14.02 -16.30
CA ILE A 15 -11.87 -14.12 -15.49
C ILE A 15 -10.92 -15.01 -16.31
N ILE A 16 -10.13 -14.38 -17.17
CA ILE A 16 -8.91 -14.98 -17.66
C ILE A 16 -7.93 -14.90 -16.49
N VAL A 17 -7.80 -15.97 -15.74
CA VAL A 17 -6.69 -16.17 -14.82
C VAL A 17 -5.44 -16.30 -15.68
N LEU A 18 -4.85 -15.18 -16.04
CA LEU A 18 -3.47 -15.16 -16.49
C LEU A 18 -2.64 -15.47 -15.24
N SER A 19 -2.33 -16.75 -15.03
CA SER A 19 -1.23 -17.13 -14.19
C SER A 19 0.02 -16.49 -14.79
N SER A 20 0.39 -15.31 -14.28
CA SER A 20 1.69 -14.73 -14.56
C SER A 20 2.72 -15.64 -13.90
N ASN A 21 3.21 -16.63 -14.64
CA ASN A 21 4.46 -17.28 -14.29
C ASN A 21 5.50 -16.17 -14.29
N SER A 22 5.96 -15.78 -13.11
CA SER A 22 7.15 -14.97 -12.99
C SER A 22 8.32 -15.84 -13.45
N ILE A 23 8.64 -15.76 -14.72
CA ILE A 23 9.90 -16.24 -15.23
C ILE A 23 10.90 -15.28 -14.64
N ALA A 24 11.82 -15.76 -13.79
CA ALA A 24 13.02 -15.04 -13.45
C ALA A 24 13.82 -14.95 -14.76
N ASP A 25 13.55 -13.93 -15.55
CA ASP A 25 14.32 -13.56 -16.71
C ASP A 25 15.32 -12.51 -16.23
N ASP A 26 16.58 -12.60 -16.64
CA ASP A 26 17.63 -11.60 -16.34
C ASP A 26 17.33 -10.20 -16.94
N GLY A 27 16.08 -9.97 -17.28
CA GLY A 27 15.55 -8.77 -17.89
C GLY A 27 14.88 -7.81 -16.89
N ALA A 28 14.66 -6.58 -17.34
CA ALA A 28 13.91 -5.56 -16.58
C ALA A 28 12.44 -5.96 -16.45
N SER A 29 11.88 -5.83 -15.25
CA SER A 29 10.44 -5.94 -15.06
C SER A 29 9.77 -4.61 -15.36
N ILE A 30 8.75 -4.64 -16.21
CA ILE A 30 8.00 -3.45 -16.61
C ILE A 30 6.63 -3.50 -15.96
N ILE A 31 6.28 -2.44 -15.24
CA ILE A 31 4.93 -2.22 -14.71
C ILE A 31 4.26 -1.19 -15.61
N PRO A 32 3.28 -1.60 -16.44
CA PRO A 32 2.57 -0.67 -17.30
C PRO A 32 1.76 0.34 -16.47
N VAL A 33 1.68 1.58 -16.94
CA VAL A 33 0.91 2.64 -16.25
C VAL A 33 -0.57 2.26 -16.08
N ARG A 34 -1.11 1.41 -16.96
CA ARG A 34 -2.47 0.88 -16.82
C ARG A 34 -2.64 0.10 -15.52
N GLU A 35 -1.70 -0.78 -15.16
CA GLU A 35 -1.76 -1.54 -13.91
C GLU A 35 -1.74 -0.62 -12.70
N ILE A 36 -0.89 0.41 -12.72
CA ILE A 36 -0.86 1.42 -11.66
C ILE A 36 -2.22 2.13 -11.54
N ASN A 37 -2.81 2.55 -12.67
CA ASN A 37 -4.09 3.23 -12.68
C ASN A 37 -5.24 2.36 -12.16
N GLU A 38 -5.26 1.06 -12.50
CA GLU A 38 -6.24 0.11 -11.99
C GLU A 38 -6.14 -0.05 -10.46
N VAL A 39 -4.92 -0.12 -9.94
CA VAL A 39 -4.66 -0.20 -8.51
C VAL A 39 -5.03 1.11 -7.80
N LEU A 40 -4.73 2.27 -8.40
CA LEU A 40 -5.14 3.58 -7.87
C LEU A 40 -6.66 3.70 -7.75
N LEU A 41 -7.42 3.29 -8.76
CA LEU A 41 -8.88 3.31 -8.72
C LEU A 41 -9.43 2.40 -7.62
N LYS A 42 -8.90 1.17 -7.53
CA LYS A 42 -9.29 0.24 -6.48
C LYS A 42 -8.95 0.77 -5.08
N GLY A 43 -7.84 1.47 -4.94
CA GLY A 43 -7.46 2.12 -3.69
C GLY A 43 -8.41 3.23 -3.28
N LEU A 44 -8.87 4.04 -4.24
CA LEU A 44 -9.90 5.06 -4.00
C LEU A 44 -11.22 4.44 -3.54
N ASP A 45 -11.63 3.32 -4.13
CA ASP A 45 -12.83 2.59 -3.70
C ASP A 45 -12.68 2.11 -2.25
N ASN A 46 -11.52 1.55 -1.89
CA ASN A 46 -11.22 1.14 -0.52
C ASN A 46 -11.34 2.30 0.49
N ILE A 47 -10.83 3.47 0.14
CA ILE A 47 -10.95 4.68 0.98
C ILE A 47 -12.41 5.13 1.06
N ALA A 48 -13.14 5.14 -0.04
CA ALA A 48 -14.56 5.50 -0.09
C ALA A 48 -15.44 4.55 0.74
N GLU A 49 -15.02 3.29 0.91
CA GLU A 49 -15.63 2.30 1.80
C GLU A 49 -15.28 2.50 3.29
N GLY A 50 -14.52 3.53 3.62
CA GLY A 50 -14.18 3.92 4.99
C GLY A 50 -12.86 3.35 5.53
N ARG A 51 -12.00 2.83 4.68
CA ARG A 51 -10.64 2.45 5.09
C ARG A 51 -9.77 3.71 5.17
N SER A 52 -8.98 3.84 6.21
CA SER A 52 -8.03 4.95 6.34
C SER A 52 -6.77 4.76 5.48
N VAL A 53 -6.51 3.54 5.05
CA VAL A 53 -5.35 3.18 4.22
C VAL A 53 -5.75 2.09 3.22
N SER A 54 -5.28 2.24 2.01
CA SER A 54 -5.27 1.19 1.00
C SER A 54 -3.83 0.94 0.58
N ASP A 55 -3.36 -0.28 0.78
CA ASP A 55 -2.06 -0.77 0.33
C ASP A 55 -2.31 -1.96 -0.58
N ILE A 56 -1.97 -1.81 -1.85
CA ILE A 56 -2.22 -2.83 -2.88
C ILE A 56 -0.92 -3.11 -3.61
N VAL A 57 -0.47 -4.36 -3.51
CA VAL A 57 0.71 -4.82 -4.24
C VAL A 57 0.39 -4.92 -5.73
N VAL A 58 1.20 -4.26 -6.53
CA VAL A 58 1.15 -4.29 -7.99
C VAL A 58 1.94 -5.47 -8.53
N ARG A 59 3.13 -5.71 -7.96
CA ARG A 59 4.06 -6.72 -8.45
C ARG A 59 4.94 -7.27 -7.33
N HIS A 60 5.19 -8.57 -7.40
CA HIS A 60 6.28 -9.21 -6.69
C HIS A 60 7.38 -9.57 -7.68
N LEU A 61 8.62 -9.29 -7.30
CA LEU A 61 9.81 -9.53 -8.09
C LEU A 61 10.81 -10.31 -7.26
N ASN A 62 11.42 -11.33 -7.85
CA ASN A 62 12.51 -12.05 -7.24
C ASN A 62 13.79 -11.68 -7.99
N VAL A 63 14.77 -11.17 -7.29
CA VAL A 63 16.08 -10.79 -7.85
C VAL A 63 17.15 -11.52 -7.05
N GLY A 64 17.67 -12.61 -7.59
CA GLY A 64 18.57 -13.49 -6.85
C GLY A 64 17.85 -14.13 -5.66
N GLU A 65 18.36 -13.91 -4.46
CA GLU A 65 17.77 -14.40 -3.20
C GLU A 65 16.81 -13.38 -2.56
N GLU A 66 16.70 -12.19 -3.13
CA GLU A 66 15.88 -11.10 -2.59
C GLU A 66 14.49 -11.08 -3.22
N ASN A 67 13.49 -10.70 -2.41
CA ASN A 67 12.11 -10.54 -2.83
C ASN A 67 11.72 -9.05 -2.71
N PHE A 68 11.26 -8.48 -3.81
CA PHE A 68 10.80 -7.10 -3.86
C PHE A 68 9.30 -7.06 -4.10
N GLY A 69 8.60 -6.24 -3.30
CA GLY A 69 7.22 -5.87 -3.55
C GLY A 69 7.13 -4.42 -4.04
N VAL A 70 6.34 -4.20 -5.09
CA VAL A 70 5.98 -2.85 -5.52
C VAL A 70 4.51 -2.66 -5.21
N SER A 71 4.19 -1.72 -4.31
CA SER A 71 2.82 -1.41 -3.92
C SER A 71 2.44 0.03 -4.23
N VAL A 72 1.14 0.27 -4.32
CA VAL A 72 0.55 1.61 -4.27
C VAL A 72 -0.16 1.78 -2.94
N VAL A 73 0.35 2.71 -2.13
CA VAL A 73 -0.24 3.06 -0.84
C VAL A 73 -1.01 4.36 -0.98
N GLN A 74 -2.28 4.35 -0.63
CA GLN A 74 -3.14 5.53 -0.56
C GLN A 74 -3.64 5.69 0.87
N ARG A 75 -3.61 6.91 1.35
CA ARG A 75 -4.12 7.26 2.67
C ARG A 75 -5.20 8.32 2.54
N ASP A 76 -6.26 8.15 3.32
CA ASP A 76 -7.22 9.23 3.54
C ASP A 76 -6.59 10.34 4.38
N GLN A 77 -7.20 11.51 4.35
CA GLN A 77 -6.81 12.59 5.23
C GLN A 77 -7.06 12.17 6.69
N VAL A 78 -6.01 12.19 7.49
CA VAL A 78 -6.09 11.87 8.91
C VAL A 78 -5.76 13.10 9.73
N GLU A 79 -6.43 13.28 10.84
CA GLU A 79 -6.09 14.32 11.80
C GLU A 79 -4.81 13.95 12.55
N VAL A 80 -3.99 14.95 12.81
CA VAL A 80 -2.81 14.79 13.66
C VAL A 80 -3.28 14.44 15.08
N ARG A 81 -2.73 13.36 15.62
CA ARG A 81 -2.98 12.91 17.01
C ARG A 81 -1.71 13.03 17.81
N ASP A 82 -1.86 13.22 19.11
CA ASP A 82 -0.73 13.26 20.04
C ASP A 82 -0.03 11.89 20.10
N GLU A 83 -0.79 10.82 19.91
CA GLU A 83 -0.27 9.45 19.86
C GLU A 83 -0.11 9.01 18.40
N ILE A 84 1.12 8.68 18.01
CA ILE A 84 1.42 8.22 16.66
C ILE A 84 1.56 6.71 16.69
N LEU A 85 0.60 6.05 16.06
CA LEU A 85 0.64 4.61 15.83
C LEU A 85 1.55 4.30 14.65
N GLY A 86 2.49 3.41 14.87
CA GLY A 86 3.43 2.94 13.85
C GLY A 86 3.24 1.48 13.48
N ILE A 87 3.82 1.14 12.35
CA ILE A 87 3.94 -0.22 11.84
C ILE A 87 5.42 -0.45 11.52
N SER A 88 5.93 -1.59 11.92
CA SER A 88 7.27 -2.06 11.55
C SER A 88 7.16 -3.41 10.86
N HIS A 89 7.94 -3.59 9.83
CA HIS A 89 8.13 -4.84 9.11
C HIS A 89 9.54 -5.35 9.40
N PRO A 90 9.75 -6.27 10.37
CA PRO A 90 11.09 -6.69 10.79
C PRO A 90 11.94 -7.29 9.67
N ASP A 91 11.32 -7.89 8.67
CA ASP A 91 11.97 -8.62 7.59
C ASP A 91 11.89 -7.90 6.23
N LEU A 92 11.45 -6.63 6.21
CA LEU A 92 11.31 -5.87 4.96
C LEU A 92 11.96 -4.50 5.07
N ASP A 93 12.70 -4.14 4.04
CA ASP A 93 13.12 -2.77 3.76
C ASP A 93 12.08 -2.09 2.86
N GLU A 94 11.74 -0.84 3.15
CA GLU A 94 10.72 -0.10 2.42
C GLU A 94 11.29 1.20 1.86
N ILE A 95 10.96 1.48 0.61
CA ILE A 95 11.26 2.75 -0.05
C ILE A 95 9.94 3.43 -0.41
N TYR A 96 9.72 4.63 0.07
CA TYR A 96 8.55 5.43 -0.26
C TYR A 96 8.90 6.50 -1.28
N TYR A 97 8.18 6.50 -2.40
CA TYR A 97 8.22 7.55 -3.41
C TYR A 97 6.86 8.26 -3.43
N ILE A 98 6.85 9.53 -3.06
CA ILE A 98 5.61 10.31 -2.94
C ILE A 98 5.24 10.85 -4.33
N VAL A 99 4.07 10.47 -4.83
CA VAL A 99 3.60 10.86 -6.17
C VAL A 99 2.50 11.90 -6.14
N ALA A 100 1.79 12.03 -5.01
CA ALA A 100 0.72 13.01 -4.86
C ALA A 100 0.41 13.26 -3.38
N GLY A 101 -0.13 14.45 -3.08
CA GLY A 101 -0.49 14.83 -1.72
C GLY A 101 0.71 15.26 -0.89
N THR A 102 0.43 15.61 0.35
CA THR A 102 1.45 16.01 1.33
C THR A 102 1.11 15.44 2.69
N GLY A 103 2.12 15.27 3.52
CA GLY A 103 1.88 14.74 4.86
C GLY A 103 3.11 14.83 5.74
N THR A 104 2.99 14.23 6.90
CA THR A 104 4.10 14.05 7.81
C THR A 104 4.30 12.56 8.06
N MET A 105 5.52 12.11 7.91
CA MET A 105 5.94 10.74 8.20
C MET A 105 6.82 10.75 9.45
N MET A 106 6.57 9.83 10.38
CA MET A 106 7.47 9.60 11.50
C MET A 106 8.30 8.36 11.18
N THR A 107 9.62 8.50 11.31
CA THR A 107 10.59 7.43 11.09
C THR A 107 11.53 7.27 12.28
N GLY A 108 12.04 6.06 12.47
CA GLY A 108 12.88 5.72 13.62
C GLY A 108 12.09 5.70 14.93
N GLY A 109 12.81 5.79 16.05
CA GLY A 109 12.25 5.65 17.39
C GLY A 109 12.02 4.19 17.79
N ASP A 110 11.42 4.02 18.96
CA ASP A 110 11.07 2.72 19.51
C ASP A 110 9.57 2.48 19.40
N LEU A 111 9.20 1.27 19.06
CA LEU A 111 7.80 0.84 19.02
C LEU A 111 7.42 0.29 20.38
N THR A 112 6.57 1.01 21.12
CA THR A 112 6.05 0.62 22.45
C THR A 112 4.64 0.03 22.31
N ASP A 113 4.17 -0.68 23.37
CA ASP A 113 2.89 -1.40 23.37
C ASP A 113 2.70 -2.32 22.16
N ARG A 114 3.79 -3.00 21.79
CA ARG A 114 3.92 -3.76 20.56
C ARG A 114 2.94 -4.92 20.49
N GLN A 115 2.21 -4.98 19.39
CA GLN A 115 1.34 -6.08 19.00
C GLN A 115 1.85 -6.69 17.69
N SER A 116 2.30 -7.93 17.79
CA SER A 116 2.82 -8.68 16.64
C SER A 116 1.72 -9.48 15.96
N SER A 117 1.77 -9.52 14.65
CA SER A 117 0.90 -10.32 13.79
C SER A 117 1.68 -10.80 12.58
N VAL A 118 1.14 -11.76 11.84
CA VAL A 118 1.75 -12.23 10.59
C VAL A 118 0.78 -11.99 9.45
N SER A 119 1.23 -11.24 8.45
CA SER A 119 0.53 -11.08 7.19
C SER A 119 0.95 -12.19 6.23
N ALA A 120 0.00 -12.79 5.53
CA ALA A 120 0.32 -13.77 4.49
C ALA A 120 1.11 -13.16 3.32
N LEU A 121 1.04 -11.82 3.15
CA LEU A 121 1.67 -11.09 2.07
C LEU A 121 3.00 -10.44 2.48
N LEU A 122 3.02 -9.85 3.69
CA LEU A 122 4.13 -8.99 4.15
C LEU A 122 4.98 -9.65 5.25
N GLY A 123 4.69 -10.90 5.64
CA GLY A 123 5.38 -11.55 6.74
C GLY A 123 5.04 -10.95 8.12
N PRO A 124 5.99 -10.93 9.05
CA PRO A 124 5.81 -10.36 10.38
C PRO A 124 5.50 -8.85 10.32
N ILE A 125 4.54 -8.43 11.13
CA ILE A 125 4.15 -7.03 11.28
C ILE A 125 4.04 -6.72 12.76
N ASP A 126 4.73 -5.71 13.22
CA ASP A 126 4.59 -5.16 14.56
C ASP A 126 3.86 -3.81 14.49
N ARG A 127 2.88 -3.63 15.36
CA ARG A 127 2.15 -2.36 15.54
C ARG A 127 2.29 -1.89 16.96
N GLY A 128 2.37 -0.58 17.15
CA GLY A 128 2.49 0.01 18.48
C GLY A 128 2.54 1.53 18.41
N MET A 129 2.79 2.17 19.54
CA MET A 129 3.06 3.60 19.58
C MET A 129 4.54 3.85 19.29
N ILE A 130 4.84 4.95 18.59
CA ILE A 130 6.22 5.35 18.30
C ILE A 130 6.65 6.38 19.32
N GLU A 131 7.75 6.11 20.01
CA GLU A 131 8.42 7.04 20.92
C GLU A 131 9.80 7.44 20.36
N GLY A 132 10.14 8.72 20.44
CA GLY A 132 11.48 9.23 20.09
C GLY A 132 11.78 9.23 18.59
N GLY A 133 10.78 9.07 17.73
CA GLY A 133 10.95 9.13 16.29
C GLY A 133 11.18 10.54 15.75
N THR A 134 11.57 10.64 14.50
CA THR A 134 11.77 11.90 13.77
C THR A 134 10.62 12.15 12.81
N LEU A 135 9.96 13.30 12.95
CA LEU A 135 8.94 13.77 12.00
C LEU A 135 9.60 14.38 10.77
N GLN A 136 9.17 13.95 9.61
CA GLN A 136 9.61 14.45 8.32
C GLN A 136 8.38 14.86 7.50
N TYR A 137 8.41 16.08 6.96
CA TYR A 137 7.43 16.50 5.97
C TYR A 137 7.72 15.83 4.63
N VAL A 138 6.69 15.30 4.00
CA VAL A 138 6.81 14.61 2.71
C VAL A 138 5.86 15.21 1.69
N GLU A 139 6.36 15.37 0.47
CA GLU A 139 5.66 15.93 -0.69
C GLU A 139 6.22 15.30 -1.98
N PRO A 140 5.54 15.41 -3.15
CA PRO A 140 6.02 14.93 -4.44
C PRO A 140 7.32 15.56 -4.90
#